data_4a113cde69f4054657f40d79ea25e7c4
#
_entry.id   4a113cde69f4054657f40d79ea25e7c4
#
_cell.length_a   1.000
_cell.length_b   1.000
_cell.length_c   1.000
_cell.angle_alpha   90.00
_cell.angle_beta   90.00
_cell.angle_gamma   90.00
#
_symmetry.space_group_name_H-M   'P 1'
#
loop_
_entity.id
_entity.type
_entity.pdbx_description
1 polymer ?
#
loop_
_entity_poly.entity_id
_entity_poly.type
_entity_poly.pdbx_seq_one_letter_code
_entity_poly.pdbx_strand_id
1 'polypeptide(L)'
;RGAGVGSITWCEGKYFRGNLNYSATIKNSKLLDVRFLFHILINSQLSIQKLATFNGIPALNKSNLEKLTIPIPPLPIQQEIVNILDKFTELEKELEEELKARRKQYEYYRNRLLSATEVNGKWLMNGVEVEWKTLGELGIFYGGLSGKTKADFQDGNAKYISYMNVYSNIAINTNINDFVRIGENENQNRVEYGDVLFTGSSETPDECGISSVLTEKISEPLYLNSFCFGFRLHDKNLFLPDFLKYLFRDDIIRKQIARTANGVTRFNVSKKLFAKILIPIPPLSEQERIVEILDKFDSLVNDISIGLPAEIEARRKQYEYYRSKLLSFKPK
;
A
#
# COMPACT_ATOMS: atom_id res chain seq x y z
N ARG A 1 -10.81 25.90 -10.57
CA ARG A 1 -12.20 25.42 -10.55
C ARG A 1 -12.23 23.90 -10.41
N GLY A 2 -13.27 23.35 -9.77
CA GLY A 2 -13.43 21.92 -9.55
C GLY A 2 -12.95 21.44 -8.17
N ALA A 3 -12.76 20.11 -8.03
CA ALA A 3 -12.40 19.46 -6.76
C ALA A 3 -11.09 19.97 -6.13
N GLY A 4 -10.16 20.49 -6.91
CA GLY A 4 -8.88 21.06 -6.46
C GLY A 4 -8.92 22.57 -6.23
N VAL A 5 -10.08 23.20 -6.03
CA VAL A 5 -10.17 24.66 -5.81
C VAL A 5 -9.34 25.08 -4.58
N GLY A 6 -8.50 26.10 -4.76
CA GLY A 6 -7.60 26.59 -3.70
C GLY A 6 -6.30 25.80 -3.54
N SER A 7 -6.02 24.79 -4.37
CA SER A 7 -4.71 24.13 -4.39
C SER A 7 -3.63 25.09 -4.90
N ILE A 8 -2.42 25.00 -4.32
CA ILE A 8 -1.29 25.86 -4.62
C ILE A 8 -0.13 24.97 -5.05
N THR A 9 0.49 25.33 -6.17
CA THR A 9 1.61 24.56 -6.75
C THR A 9 2.77 25.50 -7.04
N TRP A 10 3.97 25.05 -6.68
CA TRP A 10 5.21 25.69 -7.12
C TRP A 10 5.61 25.13 -8.47
N CYS A 11 5.94 26.03 -9.43
CA CYS A 11 6.43 25.65 -10.75
C CYS A 11 7.73 26.38 -11.03
N GLU A 12 8.73 25.64 -11.48
CA GLU A 12 10.03 26.19 -11.92
C GLU A 12 10.14 26.19 -13.45
N GLY A 13 10.91 27.12 -13.99
CA GLY A 13 11.16 27.23 -15.42
C GLY A 13 9.97 27.76 -16.21
N LYS A 14 9.92 27.42 -17.51
CA LYS A 14 8.85 27.84 -18.43
C LYS A 14 7.69 26.85 -18.35
N TYR A 15 6.48 27.34 -18.15
CA TYR A 15 5.27 26.51 -18.10
C TYR A 15 4.09 27.22 -18.75
N PHE A 16 3.11 26.42 -19.22
CA PHE A 16 1.83 26.91 -19.68
C PHE A 16 0.80 26.81 -18.56
N ARG A 17 0.16 27.93 -18.27
CA ARG A 17 -0.91 27.98 -17.30
C ARG A 17 -2.25 27.60 -17.98
N GLY A 18 -2.95 26.60 -17.44
CA GLY A 18 -4.30 26.26 -17.86
C GLY A 18 -5.32 27.35 -17.51
N ASN A 19 -6.44 27.43 -18.25
CA ASN A 19 -7.49 28.44 -18.07
C ASN A 19 -8.18 28.45 -16.70
N LEU A 20 -8.06 27.34 -15.96
CA LEU A 20 -8.69 27.18 -14.64
C LEU A 20 -7.78 27.59 -13.46
N ASN A 21 -6.56 28.04 -13.74
CA ASN A 21 -5.57 28.37 -12.73
C ASN A 21 -5.23 29.87 -12.77
N TYR A 22 -4.84 30.42 -11.62
CA TYR A 22 -4.23 31.72 -11.49
C TYR A 22 -2.72 31.55 -11.25
N SER A 23 -1.93 32.52 -11.71
CA SER A 23 -0.55 32.68 -11.28
C SER A 23 -0.42 33.97 -10.46
N ALA A 24 0.33 33.88 -9.36
CA ALA A 24 0.70 35.06 -8.57
C ALA A 24 2.07 35.56 -8.99
N THR A 25 2.19 36.84 -9.27
CA THR A 25 3.43 37.50 -9.62
C THR A 25 3.71 38.61 -8.63
N ILE A 26 4.93 38.64 -8.07
CA ILE A 26 5.34 39.65 -7.13
C ILE A 26 5.63 40.95 -7.88
N LYS A 27 5.03 42.06 -7.41
CA LYS A 27 5.25 43.40 -7.97
C LYS A 27 6.56 44.06 -7.46
N ASN A 28 6.95 43.76 -6.21
CA ASN A 28 8.09 44.34 -5.55
C ASN A 28 8.88 43.28 -4.77
N SER A 29 9.98 42.81 -5.35
CA SER A 29 10.87 41.82 -4.74
C SER A 29 11.69 42.34 -3.56
N LYS A 30 11.77 43.68 -3.38
CA LYS A 30 12.39 44.31 -2.19
C LYS A 30 11.49 44.25 -0.96
N LEU A 31 10.20 43.91 -1.14
CA LEU A 31 9.22 43.84 -0.07
C LEU A 31 8.80 42.41 0.26
N LEU A 32 8.68 41.57 -0.76
CA LEU A 32 8.14 40.23 -0.63
C LEU A 32 9.01 39.22 -1.40
N ASP A 33 9.46 38.20 -0.69
CA ASP A 33 10.13 37.04 -1.27
C ASP A 33 9.10 36.08 -1.90
N VAL A 34 9.39 35.54 -3.08
CA VAL A 34 8.46 34.71 -3.84
C VAL A 34 8.26 33.34 -3.18
N ARG A 35 9.30 32.81 -2.56
CA ARG A 35 9.22 31.50 -1.88
C ARG A 35 8.49 31.62 -0.55
N PHE A 36 8.67 32.74 0.15
CA PHE A 36 7.88 33.10 1.31
C PHE A 36 6.39 33.23 0.97
N LEU A 37 6.06 33.89 -0.16
CA LEU A 37 4.67 33.96 -0.64
C LEU A 37 4.08 32.57 -0.87
N PHE A 38 4.85 31.66 -1.46
CA PHE A 38 4.40 30.28 -1.65
C PHE A 38 4.03 29.59 -0.33
N HIS A 39 4.90 29.67 0.68
CA HIS A 39 4.62 29.07 1.99
C HIS A 39 3.42 29.73 2.70
N ILE A 40 3.28 31.05 2.63
CA ILE A 40 2.10 31.76 3.18
C ILE A 40 0.81 31.30 2.51
N LEU A 41 0.81 31.17 1.19
CA LEU A 41 -0.37 30.74 0.45
C LEU A 41 -0.77 29.29 0.81
N ILE A 42 0.20 28.39 0.92
CA ILE A 42 -0.06 27.00 1.38
C ILE A 42 -0.64 27.02 2.80
N ASN A 43 -0.06 27.80 3.70
CA ASN A 43 -0.59 27.92 5.08
C ASN A 43 -1.99 28.53 5.13
N SER A 44 -2.33 29.36 4.15
CA SER A 44 -3.64 30.03 4.02
C SER A 44 -4.64 29.24 3.17
N GLN A 45 -4.34 27.99 2.78
CA GLN A 45 -5.15 27.21 1.82
C GLN A 45 -6.62 27.08 2.26
N LEU A 46 -6.88 26.81 3.52
CA LEU A 46 -8.26 26.74 4.05
C LEU A 46 -9.00 28.10 3.95
N SER A 47 -8.27 29.20 4.17
CA SER A 47 -8.84 30.55 4.01
C SER A 47 -9.12 30.85 2.53
N ILE A 48 -8.24 30.43 1.62
CA ILE A 48 -8.43 30.57 0.18
C ILE A 48 -9.64 29.74 -0.28
N GLN A 49 -9.80 28.52 0.20
CA GLN A 49 -10.94 27.67 -0.11
C GLN A 49 -12.27 28.30 0.32
N LYS A 50 -12.31 28.97 1.48
CA LYS A 50 -13.50 29.70 1.97
C LYS A 50 -13.89 30.90 1.08
N LEU A 51 -12.97 31.42 0.29
CA LEU A 51 -13.25 32.49 -0.69
C LEU A 51 -13.87 31.96 -2.00
N ALA A 52 -13.91 30.64 -2.19
CA ALA A 52 -14.55 30.04 -3.36
C ALA A 52 -16.06 30.09 -3.25
N THR A 53 -16.73 30.15 -4.41
CA THR A 53 -18.19 30.04 -4.54
C THR A 53 -18.55 28.57 -4.80
N PHE A 54 -19.62 28.08 -4.18
CA PHE A 54 -20.05 26.67 -4.25
C PHE A 54 -21.40 26.48 -4.95
N ASN A 55 -21.85 27.47 -5.74
CA ASN A 55 -23.07 27.37 -6.55
C ASN A 55 -22.79 26.51 -7.79
N GLY A 56 -22.90 25.18 -7.67
CA GLY A 56 -22.50 24.23 -8.69
C GLY A 56 -21.04 23.79 -8.55
N ILE A 57 -20.24 23.87 -9.62
CA ILE A 57 -18.81 23.51 -9.57
C ILE A 57 -18.04 24.55 -8.76
N PRO A 58 -17.29 24.14 -7.71
CA PRO A 58 -16.52 25.06 -6.88
C PRO A 58 -15.60 25.94 -7.73
N ALA A 59 -15.65 27.26 -7.54
CA ALA A 59 -14.86 28.22 -8.29
C ALA A 59 -14.30 29.34 -7.41
N LEU A 60 -13.02 29.63 -7.56
CA LEU A 60 -12.38 30.79 -6.96
C LEU A 60 -12.26 31.89 -8.00
N ASN A 61 -12.86 33.02 -7.73
CA ASN A 61 -12.81 34.20 -8.62
C ASN A 61 -11.63 35.09 -8.20
N LYS A 62 -11.04 35.79 -9.21
CA LYS A 62 -9.91 36.71 -8.99
C LYS A 62 -10.25 37.78 -7.95
N SER A 63 -11.43 38.42 -8.05
CA SER A 63 -11.89 39.44 -7.12
C SER A 63 -12.06 38.95 -5.66
N ASN A 64 -12.33 37.66 -5.47
CA ASN A 64 -12.37 37.06 -4.14
C ASN A 64 -10.96 36.72 -3.64
N LEU A 65 -10.10 36.21 -4.50
CA LEU A 65 -8.71 35.92 -4.13
C LEU A 65 -7.94 37.19 -3.74
N GLU A 66 -8.20 38.32 -4.40
CA GLU A 66 -7.60 39.63 -4.10
C GLU A 66 -8.00 40.18 -2.70
N LYS A 67 -9.00 39.63 -2.05
CA LYS A 67 -9.36 39.97 -0.66
C LYS A 67 -8.49 39.25 0.38
N LEU A 68 -7.69 38.29 -0.02
CA LEU A 68 -6.79 37.60 0.88
C LEU A 68 -5.69 38.56 1.36
N THR A 69 -5.65 38.80 2.65
CA THR A 69 -4.56 39.55 3.29
C THR A 69 -3.48 38.60 3.77
N ILE A 70 -2.24 38.96 3.52
CA ILE A 70 -1.07 38.19 3.95
C ILE A 70 -0.14 39.08 4.80
N PRO A 71 0.54 38.50 5.81
CA PRO A 71 1.58 39.22 6.56
C PRO A 71 2.83 39.40 5.70
N ILE A 72 3.47 40.56 5.84
CA ILE A 72 4.73 40.88 5.15
C ILE A 72 5.77 41.32 6.19
N PRO A 73 6.46 40.39 6.86
CA PRO A 73 7.57 40.73 7.76
C PRO A 73 8.78 41.22 6.97
N PRO A 74 9.81 41.80 7.62
CA PRO A 74 11.05 42.22 6.96
C PRO A 74 11.69 41.05 6.17
N LEU A 75 12.31 41.38 5.01
CA LEU A 75 12.90 40.35 4.13
C LEU A 75 13.87 39.38 4.83
N PRO A 76 14.73 39.78 5.77
CA PRO A 76 15.57 38.82 6.49
C PRO A 76 14.76 37.74 7.23
N ILE A 77 13.65 38.13 7.84
CA ILE A 77 12.74 37.19 8.52
C ILE A 77 12.03 36.27 7.50
N GLN A 78 11.61 36.80 6.35
CA GLN A 78 11.04 35.96 5.27
C GLN A 78 12.04 34.91 4.81
N GLN A 79 13.29 35.29 4.57
CA GLN A 79 14.36 34.38 4.15
C GLN A 79 14.68 33.32 5.19
N GLU A 80 14.72 33.69 6.48
CA GLU A 80 14.95 32.74 7.56
C GLU A 80 13.83 31.69 7.61
N ILE A 81 12.57 32.12 7.50
CA ILE A 81 11.40 31.22 7.44
C ILE A 81 11.47 30.31 6.22
N VAL A 82 11.79 30.84 5.04
CA VAL A 82 11.97 30.07 3.81
C VAL A 82 13.05 29.01 3.99
N ASN A 83 14.22 29.39 4.50
CA ASN A 83 15.34 28.46 4.73
C ASN A 83 14.96 27.29 5.66
N ILE A 84 14.16 27.56 6.68
CA ILE A 84 13.67 26.52 7.59
C ILE A 84 12.67 25.61 6.87
N LEU A 85 11.64 26.17 6.23
CA LEU A 85 10.56 25.40 5.62
C LEU A 85 11.02 24.62 4.38
N ASP A 86 11.94 25.19 3.58
CA ASP A 86 12.48 24.51 2.41
C ASP A 86 13.33 23.29 2.79
N LYS A 87 14.08 23.33 3.91
CA LYS A 87 14.78 22.15 4.42
C LYS A 87 13.86 20.99 4.75
N PHE A 88 12.65 21.26 5.29
CA PHE A 88 11.67 20.21 5.53
C PHE A 88 11.15 19.58 4.23
N THR A 89 10.86 20.42 3.23
CA THR A 89 10.36 19.92 1.93
C THR A 89 11.44 19.17 1.16
N GLU A 90 12.70 19.58 1.26
CA GLU A 90 13.84 18.88 0.67
C GLU A 90 14.05 17.51 1.32
N LEU A 91 14.06 17.45 2.66
CA LEU A 91 14.17 16.18 3.40
C LEU A 91 13.01 15.22 3.09
N GLU A 92 11.78 15.72 3.01
CA GLU A 92 10.62 14.88 2.62
C GLU A 92 10.84 14.28 1.23
N LYS A 93 11.27 15.08 0.27
CA LYS A 93 11.56 14.62 -1.10
C LYS A 93 12.67 13.56 -1.13
N GLU A 94 13.75 13.78 -0.40
CA GLU A 94 14.86 12.82 -0.29
C GLU A 94 14.38 11.48 0.29
N LEU A 95 13.56 11.51 1.34
CA LEU A 95 12.97 10.31 1.93
C LEU A 95 12.02 9.58 0.97
N GLU A 96 11.22 10.30 0.18
CA GLU A 96 10.36 9.70 -0.85
C GLU A 96 11.18 9.05 -1.98
N GLU A 97 12.28 9.68 -2.40
CA GLU A 97 13.21 9.12 -3.38
C GLU A 97 13.94 7.88 -2.82
N GLU A 98 14.35 7.92 -1.56
CA GLU A 98 14.92 6.75 -0.88
C GLU A 98 13.91 5.62 -0.79
N LEU A 99 12.68 5.87 -0.35
CA LEU A 99 11.62 4.85 -0.28
C LEU A 99 11.41 4.20 -1.65
N LYS A 100 11.38 4.99 -2.72
CA LYS A 100 11.25 4.47 -4.09
C LYS A 100 12.44 3.59 -4.50
N ALA A 101 13.65 3.99 -4.13
CA ALA A 101 14.86 3.21 -4.40
C ALA A 101 14.87 1.91 -3.60
N ARG A 102 14.50 1.95 -2.30
CA ARG A 102 14.42 0.77 -1.43
C ARG A 102 13.34 -0.21 -1.86
N ARG A 103 12.19 0.26 -2.35
CA ARG A 103 11.16 -0.61 -2.94
C ARG A 103 11.67 -1.39 -4.15
N LYS A 104 12.38 -0.73 -5.06
CA LYS A 104 13.03 -1.41 -6.20
C LYS A 104 14.09 -2.42 -5.76
N GLN A 105 14.86 -2.07 -4.74
CA GLN A 105 15.86 -2.97 -4.16
C GLN A 105 15.20 -4.19 -3.51
N TYR A 106 14.11 -3.99 -2.76
CA TYR A 106 13.32 -5.05 -2.17
C TYR A 106 12.76 -6.01 -3.21
N GLU A 107 12.13 -5.49 -4.27
CA GLU A 107 11.61 -6.30 -5.39
C GLU A 107 12.72 -7.12 -6.06
N TYR A 108 13.87 -6.50 -6.33
CA TYR A 108 15.03 -7.19 -6.91
C TYR A 108 15.52 -8.35 -6.02
N TYR A 109 15.73 -8.09 -4.72
CA TYR A 109 16.23 -9.13 -3.82
C TYR A 109 15.19 -10.22 -3.55
N ARG A 110 13.90 -9.86 -3.41
CA ARG A 110 12.81 -10.82 -3.29
C ARG A 110 12.85 -11.80 -4.48
N ASN A 111 12.82 -11.28 -5.68
CA ASN A 111 12.80 -12.12 -6.89
C ASN A 111 14.09 -12.96 -7.00
N ARG A 112 15.26 -12.39 -6.69
CA ARG A 112 16.53 -13.10 -6.72
C ARG A 112 16.62 -14.22 -5.69
N LEU A 113 16.20 -13.97 -4.46
CA LEU A 113 16.26 -14.95 -3.36
C LEU A 113 15.28 -16.11 -3.53
N LEU A 114 14.16 -15.85 -4.20
CA LEU A 114 13.08 -16.84 -4.42
C LEU A 114 13.22 -17.56 -5.77
N SER A 115 14.14 -17.14 -6.64
CA SER A 115 14.38 -17.77 -7.92
C SER A 115 15.29 -18.99 -7.79
N ALA A 116 14.89 -20.09 -8.42
CA ALA A 116 15.77 -21.25 -8.62
C ALA A 116 16.26 -21.29 -10.07
N THR A 117 17.52 -21.69 -10.28
CA THR A 117 18.16 -21.83 -11.58
C THR A 117 18.60 -23.27 -11.79
N GLU A 118 18.50 -23.77 -13.02
CA GLU A 118 18.99 -25.10 -13.37
C GLU A 118 20.48 -25.03 -13.66
N VAL A 119 21.24 -25.85 -12.95
CA VAL A 119 22.69 -25.99 -13.12
C VAL A 119 23.02 -27.48 -13.14
N ASN A 120 23.59 -27.97 -14.25
CA ASN A 120 23.98 -29.39 -14.43
C ASN A 120 22.82 -30.38 -14.13
N GLY A 121 21.60 -30.06 -14.56
CA GLY A 121 20.42 -30.90 -14.35
C GLY A 121 19.82 -30.87 -12.94
N LYS A 122 20.28 -29.98 -12.08
CA LYS A 122 19.77 -29.74 -10.72
C LYS A 122 19.23 -28.35 -10.60
N TRP A 123 18.12 -28.20 -9.89
CA TRP A 123 17.56 -26.90 -9.56
C TRP A 123 18.18 -26.37 -8.26
N LEU A 124 18.79 -25.21 -8.33
CA LEU A 124 19.44 -24.56 -7.19
C LEU A 124 18.77 -23.22 -6.87
N MET A 125 18.38 -23.02 -5.61
CA MET A 125 17.97 -21.74 -5.06
C MET A 125 19.09 -21.23 -4.13
N ASN A 126 19.72 -20.11 -4.47
CA ASN A 126 20.84 -19.55 -3.71
C ASN A 126 22.00 -20.55 -3.47
N GLY A 127 22.22 -21.50 -4.40
CA GLY A 127 23.24 -22.55 -4.29
C GLY A 127 22.79 -23.82 -3.55
N VAL A 128 21.57 -23.87 -3.06
CA VAL A 128 20.98 -25.05 -2.39
C VAL A 128 20.06 -25.79 -3.35
N GLU A 129 20.16 -27.11 -3.43
CA GLU A 129 19.32 -27.96 -4.29
C GLU A 129 17.86 -27.92 -3.80
N VAL A 130 16.92 -27.76 -4.74
CA VAL A 130 15.48 -27.69 -4.47
C VAL A 130 14.71 -28.65 -5.36
N GLU A 131 13.67 -29.25 -4.81
CA GLU A 131 12.67 -30.00 -5.56
C GLU A 131 11.55 -29.05 -6.02
N TRP A 132 10.90 -29.42 -7.14
CA TRP A 132 9.69 -28.75 -7.60
C TRP A 132 8.50 -29.70 -7.50
N LYS A 133 7.42 -29.24 -6.89
CA LYS A 133 6.14 -29.96 -6.84
C LYS A 133 4.98 -29.06 -7.20
N THR A 134 3.93 -29.66 -7.71
CA THR A 134 2.70 -28.93 -8.00
C THR A 134 1.92 -28.68 -6.71
N LEU A 135 1.13 -27.60 -6.69
CA LEU A 135 0.27 -27.30 -5.55
C LEU A 135 -0.72 -28.44 -5.27
N GLY A 136 -1.19 -29.14 -6.32
CA GLY A 136 -2.09 -30.28 -6.17
C GLY A 136 -1.46 -31.51 -5.51
N GLU A 137 -0.13 -31.67 -5.59
CA GLU A 137 0.62 -32.72 -4.84
C GLU A 137 0.87 -32.31 -3.38
N LEU A 138 0.98 -31.00 -3.13
CA LEU A 138 1.39 -30.47 -1.85
C LEU A 138 0.24 -30.25 -0.88
N GLY A 139 -1.00 -30.10 -1.37
CA GLY A 139 -2.11 -29.75 -0.48
C GLY A 139 -3.48 -29.75 -1.14
N ILE A 140 -4.46 -29.26 -0.42
CA ILE A 140 -5.84 -29.17 -0.83
C ILE A 140 -6.32 -27.73 -0.94
N PHE A 141 -7.25 -27.49 -1.87
CA PHE A 141 -7.96 -26.21 -1.99
C PHE A 141 -9.33 -26.31 -1.34
N TYR A 142 -9.70 -25.27 -0.59
CA TYR A 142 -11.02 -25.13 0.01
C TYR A 142 -11.64 -23.76 -0.32
N GLY A 143 -12.96 -23.69 -0.33
CA GLY A 143 -13.69 -22.43 -0.55
C GLY A 143 -13.83 -21.63 0.73
N GLY A 144 -14.07 -20.33 0.59
CA GLY A 144 -14.53 -19.50 1.68
C GLY A 144 -15.98 -19.79 2.06
N LEU A 145 -16.59 -18.92 2.84
CA LEU A 145 -17.98 -18.99 3.32
C LEU A 145 -18.96 -19.28 2.18
N SER A 146 -19.89 -20.17 2.41
CA SER A 146 -20.95 -20.53 1.47
C SER A 146 -22.34 -20.34 2.10
N GLY A 147 -23.35 -20.04 1.25
CA GLY A 147 -24.74 -19.92 1.69
C GLY A 147 -25.05 -18.72 2.60
N LYS A 148 -24.14 -17.73 2.70
CA LYS A 148 -24.33 -16.53 3.51
C LYS A 148 -25.04 -15.43 2.75
N THR A 149 -25.92 -14.72 3.45
CA THR A 149 -26.65 -13.54 2.97
C THR A 149 -26.11 -12.27 3.62
N LYS A 150 -26.52 -11.10 3.12
CA LYS A 150 -26.13 -9.82 3.71
C LYS A 150 -26.49 -9.68 5.20
N ALA A 151 -27.59 -10.33 5.63
CA ALA A 151 -28.03 -10.30 7.03
C ALA A 151 -27.07 -11.05 7.97
N ASP A 152 -26.40 -12.11 7.48
CA ASP A 152 -25.45 -12.88 8.27
C ASP A 152 -24.19 -12.10 8.67
N PHE A 153 -23.93 -10.96 8.01
CA PHE A 153 -22.79 -10.08 8.30
C PHE A 153 -23.14 -8.87 9.17
N GLN A 154 -24.41 -8.73 9.61
CA GLN A 154 -24.82 -7.62 10.48
C GLN A 154 -24.62 -7.93 11.97
N ASP A 155 -24.98 -9.17 12.39
CA ASP A 155 -24.89 -9.64 13.78
C ASP A 155 -24.12 -10.96 13.82
N GLY A 156 -22.83 -10.90 13.45
CA GLY A 156 -21.97 -12.08 13.40
C GLY A 156 -21.48 -12.52 14.78
N ASN A 157 -21.30 -13.83 14.96
CA ASN A 157 -20.72 -14.46 16.14
C ASN A 157 -19.32 -15.03 15.93
N ALA A 158 -18.78 -14.94 14.71
CA ALA A 158 -17.45 -15.42 14.38
C ALA A 158 -16.73 -14.46 13.43
N LYS A 159 -15.42 -14.34 13.57
CA LYS A 159 -14.59 -13.50 12.72
C LYS A 159 -14.39 -14.11 11.34
N TYR A 160 -14.34 -13.26 10.30
CA TYR A 160 -13.96 -13.70 8.96
C TYR A 160 -12.98 -12.74 8.29
N ILE A 161 -12.12 -13.29 7.45
CA ILE A 161 -11.14 -12.55 6.63
C ILE A 161 -11.85 -12.02 5.40
N SER A 162 -11.88 -10.69 5.25
CA SER A 162 -12.46 -10.02 4.09
C SER A 162 -11.58 -10.16 2.84
N TYR A 163 -12.15 -9.92 1.65
CA TYR A 163 -11.41 -9.87 0.39
C TYR A 163 -10.25 -8.89 0.45
N MET A 164 -10.49 -7.68 0.99
CA MET A 164 -9.47 -6.64 1.08
C MET A 164 -8.32 -7.00 2.02
N ASN A 165 -8.58 -7.77 3.08
CA ASN A 165 -7.52 -8.27 3.95
C ASN A 165 -6.55 -9.18 3.17
N VAL A 166 -7.09 -10.11 2.37
CA VAL A 166 -6.27 -10.99 1.51
C VAL A 166 -5.55 -10.19 0.42
N TYR A 167 -6.23 -9.24 -0.20
CA TYR A 167 -5.70 -8.47 -1.32
C TYR A 167 -4.54 -7.55 -0.89
N SER A 168 -4.71 -6.83 0.22
CA SER A 168 -3.82 -5.74 0.63
C SER A 168 -2.62 -6.21 1.47
N ASN A 169 -2.68 -7.38 2.09
CA ASN A 169 -1.65 -7.84 3.02
C ASN A 169 -0.94 -9.09 2.50
N ILE A 170 0.36 -9.21 2.71
CA ILE A 170 1.12 -10.45 2.43
C ILE A 170 0.92 -11.49 3.53
N ALA A 171 0.73 -11.04 4.77
CA ALA A 171 0.29 -11.84 5.91
C ALA A 171 -1.08 -11.34 6.37
N ILE A 172 -1.96 -12.25 6.77
CA ILE A 172 -3.32 -11.92 7.22
C ILE A 172 -3.25 -11.03 8.46
N ASN A 173 -3.92 -9.89 8.39
CA ASN A 173 -4.16 -9.08 9.57
C ASN A 173 -5.27 -9.74 10.41
N THR A 174 -4.91 -10.26 11.58
CA THR A 174 -5.84 -10.94 12.51
C THR A 174 -6.58 -9.98 13.43
N ASN A 175 -6.13 -8.72 13.52
CA ASN A 175 -6.83 -7.67 14.25
C ASN A 175 -7.97 -7.09 13.38
N ILE A 176 -9.04 -7.86 13.24
CA ILE A 176 -10.20 -7.57 12.39
C ILE A 176 -11.47 -7.47 13.23
N ASN A 177 -12.40 -6.64 12.73
CA ASN A 177 -13.74 -6.45 13.27
C ASN A 177 -14.83 -6.87 12.27
N ASP A 178 -14.48 -7.72 11.32
CA ASP A 178 -15.40 -8.30 10.34
C ASP A 178 -16.02 -9.59 10.93
N PHE A 179 -17.32 -9.61 11.12
CA PHE A 179 -18.04 -10.72 11.73
C PHE A 179 -19.07 -11.33 10.78
N VAL A 180 -19.29 -12.65 10.95
CA VAL A 180 -20.31 -13.42 10.23
C VAL A 180 -21.04 -14.33 11.21
N ARG A 181 -22.33 -14.55 10.98
CA ARG A 181 -23.13 -15.50 11.76
C ARG A 181 -22.86 -16.91 11.26
N ILE A 182 -22.42 -17.79 12.17
CA ILE A 182 -22.24 -19.23 11.94
C ILE A 182 -23.22 -19.97 12.84
N GLY A 183 -24.07 -20.82 12.27
CA GLY A 183 -25.00 -21.66 13.00
C GLY A 183 -24.29 -22.83 13.70
N GLU A 184 -24.88 -23.34 14.79
CA GLU A 184 -24.30 -24.43 15.60
C GLU A 184 -23.99 -25.71 14.80
N ASN A 185 -24.83 -26.05 13.83
CA ASN A 185 -24.67 -27.23 12.97
C ASN A 185 -24.17 -26.91 11.57
N GLU A 186 -23.63 -25.69 11.36
CA GLU A 186 -23.18 -25.24 10.07
C GLU A 186 -21.74 -25.68 9.82
N ASN A 187 -21.53 -26.42 8.73
CA ASN A 187 -20.18 -26.85 8.35
C ASN A 187 -19.56 -25.85 7.35
N GLN A 188 -18.69 -25.00 7.87
CA GLN A 188 -17.90 -24.04 7.09
C GLN A 188 -16.41 -24.34 7.23
N ASN A 189 -15.65 -24.11 6.16
CA ASN A 189 -14.19 -24.23 6.20
C ASN A 189 -13.59 -23.16 7.12
N ARG A 190 -12.78 -23.59 8.07
CA ARG A 190 -12.01 -22.70 8.95
C ARG A 190 -10.64 -22.48 8.38
N VAL A 191 -10.12 -21.29 8.55
CA VAL A 191 -8.73 -20.95 8.22
C VAL A 191 -7.83 -21.40 9.37
N GLU A 192 -6.71 -22.03 9.06
CA GLU A 192 -5.74 -22.54 10.03
C GLU A 192 -4.37 -21.90 9.82
N TYR A 193 -3.53 -21.92 10.85
CA TYR A 193 -2.14 -21.46 10.77
C TYR A 193 -1.40 -22.15 9.62
N GLY A 194 -0.73 -21.35 8.80
CA GLY A 194 -0.01 -21.79 7.61
C GLY A 194 -0.85 -21.88 6.33
N ASP A 195 -2.17 -21.66 6.40
CA ASP A 195 -3.00 -21.61 5.19
C ASP A 195 -2.62 -20.42 4.32
N VAL A 196 -2.54 -20.65 3.02
CA VAL A 196 -2.38 -19.61 2.01
C VAL A 196 -3.75 -19.28 1.42
N LEU A 197 -4.15 -18.04 1.54
CA LEU A 197 -5.44 -17.54 1.07
C LEU A 197 -5.26 -16.75 -0.23
N PHE A 198 -6.17 -16.95 -1.19
CA PHE A 198 -6.09 -16.31 -2.50
C PHE A 198 -7.40 -15.60 -2.84
N THR A 199 -7.31 -14.46 -3.52
CA THR A 199 -8.47 -13.84 -4.15
C THR A 199 -8.96 -14.71 -5.30
N GLY A 200 -10.28 -14.99 -5.37
CA GLY A 200 -10.84 -15.86 -6.41
C GLY A 200 -11.05 -15.17 -7.76
N SER A 201 -11.17 -13.84 -7.75
CA SER A 201 -11.42 -13.05 -8.96
C SER A 201 -10.87 -11.64 -8.86
N SER A 202 -10.61 -11.00 -10.01
CA SER A 202 -10.17 -9.61 -10.13
C SER A 202 -10.66 -8.97 -11.44
N GLU A 203 -10.46 -7.66 -11.59
CA GLU A 203 -10.73 -6.91 -12.82
C GLU A 203 -9.62 -7.12 -13.87
N THR A 204 -8.42 -7.50 -13.45
CA THR A 204 -7.28 -7.78 -14.32
C THR A 204 -6.72 -9.20 -14.09
N PRO A 205 -6.15 -9.86 -15.11
CA PRO A 205 -5.53 -11.18 -14.94
C PRO A 205 -4.38 -11.16 -13.94
N ASP A 206 -3.58 -10.11 -13.94
CA ASP A 206 -2.38 -9.99 -13.12
C ASP A 206 -2.70 -9.85 -11.62
N GLU A 207 -3.88 -9.36 -11.28
CA GLU A 207 -4.37 -9.25 -9.90
C GLU A 207 -5.18 -10.47 -9.44
N CYS A 208 -5.48 -11.40 -10.35
CA CYS A 208 -6.14 -12.65 -9.98
C CYS A 208 -5.25 -13.49 -9.05
N GLY A 209 -5.86 -14.14 -8.07
CA GLY A 209 -5.14 -15.04 -7.17
C GLY A 209 -4.06 -14.32 -6.35
N ILE A 210 -4.29 -13.07 -5.95
CA ILE A 210 -3.43 -12.39 -4.98
C ILE A 210 -3.48 -13.16 -3.67
N SER A 211 -2.31 -13.41 -3.07
CA SER A 211 -2.17 -14.28 -1.91
C SER A 211 -1.96 -13.51 -0.61
N SER A 212 -2.37 -14.10 0.48
CA SER A 212 -2.02 -13.72 1.84
C SER A 212 -1.91 -14.99 2.70
N VAL A 213 -1.05 -15.02 3.70
CA VAL A 213 -0.81 -16.21 4.51
C VAL A 213 -1.17 -15.95 5.96
N LEU A 214 -1.82 -16.92 6.63
CA LEU A 214 -2.03 -16.83 8.07
C LEU A 214 -0.76 -17.27 8.79
N THR A 215 0.06 -16.30 9.20
CA THR A 215 1.36 -16.50 9.87
C THR A 215 1.26 -16.49 11.39
N GLU A 216 0.07 -16.23 11.95
CA GLU A 216 -0.18 -16.21 13.39
C GLU A 216 -1.06 -17.38 13.81
N LYS A 217 -0.79 -17.95 14.99
CA LYS A 217 -1.66 -18.94 15.62
C LYS A 217 -2.82 -18.21 16.29
N ILE A 218 -4.04 -18.63 15.93
CA ILE A 218 -5.29 -18.08 16.47
C ILE A 218 -5.99 -19.12 17.32
N SER A 219 -6.63 -18.69 18.39
CA SER A 219 -7.40 -19.54 19.29
C SER A 219 -8.88 -19.65 18.89
N GLU A 220 -9.42 -18.60 18.24
CA GLU A 220 -10.83 -18.53 17.85
C GLU A 220 -11.02 -19.01 16.41
N PRO A 221 -12.20 -19.59 16.09
CA PRO A 221 -12.52 -19.95 14.72
C PRO A 221 -12.47 -18.73 13.78
N LEU A 222 -11.75 -18.86 12.67
CA LEU A 222 -11.61 -17.83 11.66
C LEU A 222 -12.08 -18.37 10.32
N TYR A 223 -12.90 -17.58 9.62
CA TYR A 223 -13.49 -17.96 8.33
C TYR A 223 -12.98 -17.08 7.20
N LEU A 224 -13.21 -17.48 5.96
CA LEU A 224 -12.73 -16.79 4.77
C LEU A 224 -13.91 -16.27 3.94
N ASN A 225 -13.80 -15.06 3.40
CA ASN A 225 -14.78 -14.50 2.48
C ASN A 225 -15.06 -15.41 1.28
N SER A 226 -16.30 -15.46 0.82
CA SER A 226 -16.77 -16.32 -0.28
C SER A 226 -16.10 -16.03 -1.64
N PHE A 227 -15.54 -14.83 -1.84
CA PHE A 227 -14.80 -14.47 -3.06
C PHE A 227 -13.32 -14.87 -3.02
N CYS A 228 -12.91 -15.53 -1.95
CA CYS A 228 -11.56 -16.05 -1.74
C CYS A 228 -11.59 -17.58 -1.62
N PHE A 229 -10.42 -18.19 -1.74
CA PHE A 229 -10.23 -19.62 -1.48
C PHE A 229 -8.92 -19.84 -0.74
N GLY A 230 -8.84 -20.91 0.04
CA GLY A 230 -7.65 -21.29 0.79
C GLY A 230 -6.94 -22.47 0.15
N PHE A 231 -5.66 -22.56 0.43
CA PHE A 231 -4.80 -23.69 0.15
C PHE A 231 -4.14 -24.14 1.46
N ARG A 232 -4.27 -25.41 1.79
CA ARG A 232 -3.74 -26.03 3.00
C ARG A 232 -2.79 -27.15 2.63
N LEU A 233 -1.57 -27.09 3.16
CA LEU A 233 -0.57 -28.13 2.98
C LEU A 233 -0.98 -29.45 3.64
N HIS A 234 -0.66 -30.59 3.02
CA HIS A 234 -0.75 -31.92 3.62
C HIS A 234 0.27 -32.07 4.74
N ASP A 235 1.50 -31.66 4.50
CA ASP A 235 2.57 -31.60 5.50
C ASP A 235 2.82 -30.15 5.90
N LYS A 236 2.38 -29.80 7.12
CA LYS A 236 2.52 -28.45 7.69
C LYS A 236 3.96 -28.09 8.05
N ASN A 237 4.90 -29.06 8.06
CA ASN A 237 6.31 -28.84 8.38
C ASN A 237 7.16 -28.61 7.15
N LEU A 238 6.61 -28.73 5.94
CA LEU A 238 7.35 -28.60 4.69
C LEU A 238 7.76 -27.14 4.40
N PHE A 239 6.93 -26.19 4.81
CA PHE A 239 7.15 -24.77 4.60
C PHE A 239 6.91 -23.95 5.87
N LEU A 240 7.72 -22.93 6.05
CA LEU A 240 7.43 -21.85 6.99
C LEU A 240 6.32 -20.96 6.40
N PRO A 241 5.27 -20.62 7.16
CA PRO A 241 4.23 -19.70 6.68
C PRO A 241 4.80 -18.34 6.23
N ASP A 242 5.80 -17.82 6.93
CA ASP A 242 6.50 -16.59 6.57
C ASP A 242 7.29 -16.70 5.26
N PHE A 243 7.78 -17.87 4.89
CA PHE A 243 8.39 -18.08 3.57
C PHE A 243 7.31 -18.07 2.48
N LEU A 244 6.17 -18.73 2.70
CA LEU A 244 5.06 -18.79 1.74
C LEU A 244 4.48 -17.39 1.44
N LYS A 245 4.43 -16.46 2.41
CA LYS A 245 3.93 -15.09 2.17
C LYS A 245 4.75 -14.35 1.10
N TYR A 246 6.06 -14.64 1.01
CA TYR A 246 6.94 -14.08 -0.01
C TYR A 246 6.91 -14.89 -1.31
N LEU A 247 6.94 -16.23 -1.22
CA LEU A 247 6.98 -17.11 -2.38
C LEU A 247 5.81 -16.86 -3.33
N PHE A 248 4.58 -16.77 -2.81
CA PHE A 248 3.40 -16.54 -3.64
C PHE A 248 3.27 -15.10 -4.17
N ARG A 249 4.13 -14.20 -3.74
CA ARG A 249 4.27 -12.83 -4.26
C ARG A 249 5.47 -12.66 -5.19
N ASP A 250 6.28 -13.70 -5.37
CA ASP A 250 7.37 -13.72 -6.35
C ASP A 250 6.85 -13.65 -7.79
N ASP A 251 7.58 -12.95 -8.66
CA ASP A 251 7.15 -12.68 -10.04
C ASP A 251 6.98 -13.95 -10.87
N ILE A 252 7.82 -14.99 -10.63
CA ILE A 252 7.73 -16.26 -11.37
C ILE A 252 6.44 -16.99 -11.00
N ILE A 253 6.14 -17.06 -9.71
CA ILE A 253 4.91 -17.70 -9.21
C ILE A 253 3.68 -16.86 -9.60
N ARG A 254 3.74 -15.52 -9.48
CA ARG A 254 2.67 -14.63 -9.92
C ARG A 254 2.33 -14.79 -11.41
N LYS A 255 3.34 -14.94 -12.29
CA LYS A 255 3.13 -15.21 -13.71
C LYS A 255 2.44 -16.56 -13.95
N GLN A 256 2.77 -17.59 -13.19
CA GLN A 256 2.05 -18.87 -13.27
C GLN A 256 0.59 -18.71 -12.81
N ILE A 257 0.35 -18.02 -11.70
CA ILE A 257 -1.00 -17.73 -11.17
C ILE A 257 -1.83 -16.96 -12.19
N ALA A 258 -1.31 -15.88 -12.76
CA ALA A 258 -2.01 -15.06 -13.76
C ALA A 258 -2.46 -15.87 -14.98
N ARG A 259 -1.68 -16.86 -15.41
CA ARG A 259 -2.03 -17.76 -16.51
C ARG A 259 -3.20 -18.70 -16.19
N THR A 260 -3.59 -18.84 -14.94
CA THR A 260 -4.76 -19.61 -14.55
C THR A 260 -6.06 -18.80 -14.59
N ALA A 261 -5.96 -17.49 -14.80
CA ALA A 261 -7.11 -16.59 -14.87
C ALA A 261 -7.87 -16.75 -16.18
N ASN A 262 -9.20 -16.80 -16.08
CA ASN A 262 -10.12 -16.89 -17.21
C ASN A 262 -11.21 -15.84 -17.07
N GLY A 263 -11.57 -15.19 -18.16
CA GLY A 263 -12.62 -14.16 -18.21
C GLY A 263 -12.32 -13.09 -19.23
N VAL A 264 -13.24 -12.12 -19.36
CA VAL A 264 -13.12 -10.99 -20.29
C VAL A 264 -13.19 -9.65 -19.55
N THR A 265 -14.25 -9.44 -18.75
CA THR A 265 -14.45 -8.23 -17.93
C THR A 265 -14.13 -8.46 -16.45
N ARG A 266 -14.29 -9.69 -16.01
CA ARG A 266 -13.91 -10.16 -14.68
C ARG A 266 -13.20 -11.49 -14.82
N PHE A 267 -12.01 -11.57 -14.31
CA PHE A 267 -11.16 -12.75 -14.38
C PHE A 267 -11.35 -13.59 -13.12
N ASN A 268 -11.47 -14.91 -13.29
CA ASN A 268 -11.62 -15.87 -12.21
C ASN A 268 -10.51 -16.91 -12.27
N VAL A 269 -10.02 -17.34 -11.14
CA VAL A 269 -8.99 -18.38 -11.03
C VAL A 269 -9.59 -19.75 -11.36
N SER A 270 -8.96 -20.47 -12.28
CA SER A 270 -9.24 -21.88 -12.54
C SER A 270 -8.51 -22.76 -11.52
N LYS A 271 -9.20 -23.28 -10.51
CA LYS A 271 -8.61 -24.16 -9.49
C LYS A 271 -7.91 -25.39 -10.10
N LYS A 272 -8.43 -25.92 -11.23
CA LYS A 272 -7.81 -27.06 -11.94
C LYS A 272 -6.45 -26.71 -12.52
N LEU A 273 -6.29 -25.50 -13.09
CA LEU A 273 -5.00 -25.00 -13.59
C LEU A 273 -4.10 -24.57 -12.42
N PHE A 274 -4.68 -23.98 -11.40
CA PHE A 274 -3.97 -23.54 -10.21
C PHE A 274 -3.27 -24.69 -9.49
N ALA A 275 -3.91 -25.87 -9.42
CA ALA A 275 -3.32 -27.08 -8.86
C ALA A 275 -2.07 -27.57 -9.61
N LYS A 276 -1.84 -27.13 -10.85
CA LYS A 276 -0.66 -27.45 -11.66
C LYS A 276 0.50 -26.49 -11.50
N ILE A 277 0.32 -25.42 -10.74
CA ILE A 277 1.41 -24.47 -10.46
C ILE A 277 2.53 -25.18 -9.74
N LEU A 278 3.75 -25.04 -10.25
CA LEU A 278 4.97 -25.59 -9.67
C LEU A 278 5.59 -24.58 -8.71
N ILE A 279 5.93 -25.02 -7.52
CA ILE A 279 6.68 -24.24 -6.54
C ILE A 279 7.93 -24.98 -6.07
N PRO A 280 9.05 -24.26 -5.81
CA PRO A 280 10.28 -24.85 -5.29
C PRO A 280 10.15 -25.12 -3.79
N ILE A 281 10.81 -26.19 -3.33
CA ILE A 281 10.85 -26.62 -1.94
C ILE A 281 12.29 -26.55 -1.43
N PRO A 282 12.76 -25.40 -0.94
CA PRO A 282 14.06 -25.30 -0.31
C PRO A 282 14.04 -25.89 1.12
N PRO A 283 15.17 -26.35 1.65
CA PRO A 283 15.29 -26.76 3.05
C PRO A 283 14.84 -25.65 4.00
N LEU A 284 14.32 -26.02 5.17
CA LEU A 284 13.81 -25.05 6.18
C LEU A 284 14.84 -23.99 6.58
N SER A 285 16.11 -24.38 6.71
CA SER A 285 17.21 -23.44 7.00
C SER A 285 17.38 -22.35 5.94
N GLU A 286 17.16 -22.70 4.66
CA GLU A 286 17.22 -21.71 3.58
C GLU A 286 15.95 -20.84 3.56
N GLN A 287 14.79 -21.42 3.90
CA GLN A 287 13.55 -20.65 4.07
C GLN A 287 13.71 -19.62 5.20
N GLU A 288 14.24 -20.01 6.36
CA GLU A 288 14.53 -19.11 7.50
C GLU A 288 15.46 -17.97 7.08
N ARG A 289 16.56 -18.28 6.39
CA ARG A 289 17.51 -17.27 5.90
C ARG A 289 16.86 -16.26 4.95
N ILE A 290 16.02 -16.74 4.03
CA ILE A 290 15.30 -15.87 3.08
C ILE A 290 14.31 -14.98 3.84
N VAL A 291 13.53 -15.54 4.76
CA VAL A 291 12.55 -14.81 5.57
C VAL A 291 13.26 -13.70 6.37
N GLU A 292 14.35 -14.01 7.06
CA GLU A 292 15.09 -13.01 7.85
C GLU A 292 15.54 -11.80 7.01
N ILE A 293 15.97 -12.03 5.78
CA ILE A 293 16.40 -10.96 4.86
C ILE A 293 15.18 -10.17 4.40
N LEU A 294 14.12 -10.85 3.93
CA LEU A 294 12.95 -10.19 3.35
C LEU A 294 12.13 -9.45 4.39
N ASP A 295 12.01 -9.94 5.63
CA ASP A 295 11.32 -9.25 6.72
C ASP A 295 12.01 -7.92 7.05
N LYS A 296 13.34 -7.84 7.03
CA LYS A 296 14.07 -6.58 7.21
C LYS A 296 13.76 -5.56 6.10
N PHE A 297 13.70 -6.01 4.85
CA PHE A 297 13.35 -5.14 3.74
C PHE A 297 11.87 -4.71 3.79
N ASP A 298 10.97 -5.65 4.08
CA ASP A 298 9.53 -5.39 4.16
C ASP A 298 9.22 -4.36 5.25
N SER A 299 9.80 -4.54 6.44
CA SER A 299 9.69 -3.58 7.54
C SER A 299 10.19 -2.20 7.15
N LEU A 300 11.32 -2.10 6.45
CA LEU A 300 11.87 -0.81 6.02
C LEU A 300 10.96 -0.06 5.04
N VAL A 301 10.35 -0.78 4.07
CA VAL A 301 9.66 -0.14 2.94
C VAL A 301 8.14 -0.08 3.06
N ASN A 302 7.53 -0.91 3.90
CA ASN A 302 6.08 -1.05 4.01
C ASN A 302 5.53 -0.78 5.42
N ASP A 303 6.35 -0.89 6.48
CA ASP A 303 5.86 -0.68 7.84
C ASP A 303 5.56 0.81 8.08
N ILE A 304 4.30 1.09 8.39
CA ILE A 304 3.79 2.45 8.65
C ILE A 304 4.08 2.93 10.09
N SER A 305 4.63 2.08 10.94
CA SER A 305 4.93 2.40 12.34
C SER A 305 6.42 2.66 12.60
N ILE A 306 7.32 1.99 11.87
CA ILE A 306 8.77 2.08 12.08
C ILE A 306 9.60 2.25 10.80
N GLY A 307 9.01 1.99 9.61
CA GLY A 307 9.72 2.06 8.33
C GLY A 307 9.84 3.47 7.76
N LEU A 308 10.38 3.59 6.54
CA LEU A 308 10.45 4.86 5.81
C LEU A 308 9.10 5.56 5.65
N PRO A 309 7.96 4.85 5.44
CA PRO A 309 6.65 5.50 5.41
C PRO A 309 6.30 6.20 6.72
N ALA A 310 6.65 5.62 7.86
CA ALA A 310 6.43 6.23 9.19
C ALA A 310 7.27 7.51 9.35
N GLU A 311 8.52 7.48 8.91
CA GLU A 311 9.40 8.66 8.98
C GLU A 311 8.89 9.79 8.09
N ILE A 312 8.48 9.50 6.86
CA ILE A 312 7.89 10.48 5.94
C ILE A 312 6.67 11.15 6.58
N GLU A 313 5.76 10.36 7.16
CA GLU A 313 4.57 10.89 7.83
C GLU A 313 4.92 11.74 9.06
N ALA A 314 5.91 11.33 9.86
CA ALA A 314 6.40 12.10 10.99
C ALA A 314 6.99 13.45 10.54
N ARG A 315 7.77 13.46 9.44
CA ARG A 315 8.34 14.69 8.86
C ARG A 315 7.27 15.62 8.30
N ARG A 316 6.23 15.08 7.67
CA ARG A 316 5.05 15.87 7.21
C ARG A 316 4.36 16.57 8.37
N LYS A 317 4.07 15.86 9.44
CA LYS A 317 3.46 16.44 10.66
C LYS A 317 4.36 17.51 11.28
N GLN A 318 5.66 17.26 11.31
CA GLN A 318 6.63 18.22 11.82
C GLN A 318 6.67 19.49 10.94
N TYR A 319 6.69 19.34 9.61
CA TYR A 319 6.62 20.47 8.67
C TYR A 319 5.34 21.28 8.87
N GLU A 320 4.16 20.62 8.95
CA GLU A 320 2.88 21.31 9.16
C GLU A 320 2.86 22.11 10.45
N TYR A 321 3.39 21.54 11.54
CA TYR A 321 3.50 22.21 12.83
C TYR A 321 4.36 23.46 12.73
N TYR A 322 5.60 23.35 12.20
CA TYR A 322 6.50 24.48 12.10
C TYR A 322 6.02 25.52 11.10
N ARG A 323 5.44 25.11 9.97
CA ARG A 323 4.82 26.01 8.99
C ARG A 323 3.73 26.83 9.66
N SER A 324 2.80 26.21 10.36
CA SER A 324 1.73 26.91 11.08
C SER A 324 2.28 27.89 12.11
N LYS A 325 3.31 27.48 12.86
CA LYS A 325 3.90 28.30 13.93
C LYS A 325 4.71 29.49 13.39
N LEU A 326 5.55 29.28 12.37
CA LEU A 326 6.39 30.32 11.77
C LEU A 326 5.61 31.34 10.94
N LEU A 327 4.47 30.92 10.39
CA LEU A 327 3.63 31.77 9.54
C LEU A 327 2.40 32.34 10.28
N SER A 328 2.29 32.13 11.58
CA SER A 328 1.24 32.76 12.43
C SER A 328 1.72 34.12 12.93
N PHE A 329 1.36 35.17 12.21
CA PHE A 329 1.63 36.56 12.61
C PHE A 329 0.40 37.15 13.32
N LYS A 330 0.62 37.82 14.46
CA LYS A 330 -0.44 38.59 15.12
C LYS A 330 -0.51 39.96 14.45
N PRO A 331 -1.69 40.49 14.09
CA PRO A 331 -1.83 41.87 13.69
C PRO A 331 -1.35 42.78 14.83
N LYS A 332 -0.57 43.80 14.50
CA LYS A 332 -0.27 44.85 15.48
C LYS A 332 -1.47 45.73 15.70
#